data_d7b8dcca0cf0a30da8f218d90e36280b
#
_entry.id   d7b8dcca0cf0a30da8f218d90e36280b
#
_cell.length_a   1.000
_cell.length_b   1.000
_cell.length_c   1.000
_cell.angle_alpha   90.00
_cell.angle_beta   90.00
_cell.angle_gamma   90.00
#
_symmetry.space_group_name_H-M   'P 1'
#
loop_
_entity.id
_entity.type
_entity.pdbx_description
1 polymer ?
#
loop_
_entity_poly.entity_id
_entity_poly.type
_entity_poly.pdbx_seq_one_letter_code
_entity_poly.pdbx_strand_id
1 'polypeptide(L)'
;YVEGWAHEAKTPLSLLTMLLDNRSNEMSPPLQAKLDYVRSQLQEDVTQMLYYARLKSSTKDYQFKDINLNDCLGEVLEDYAPLLEEKQFVILNKLQSETVYTDRRGLQFMLGQIVSNAIKYSSDSPMLTISMIHSETADVLSVEDNGIGVKKYDLPYIFQKGFTGDSTDSRKKATGIGLYLVKKMADDLNLRLEAASQWGKGFKIVIFFPKLRSNGGK
;
A
#
# COMPACT_ATOMS: atom_id res chain seq x y z
N TYR A 1 11.71 -12.22 18.68
CA TYR A 1 11.52 -13.40 17.82
C TYR A 1 11.02 -13.03 16.43
N VAL A 2 10.03 -12.11 16.28
CA VAL A 2 9.45 -11.72 14.98
C VAL A 2 10.44 -10.93 14.11
N GLU A 3 11.26 -10.07 14.70
CA GLU A 3 12.26 -9.28 13.96
C GLU A 3 13.38 -10.14 13.38
N GLY A 4 13.79 -11.21 14.08
CA GLY A 4 14.76 -12.19 13.55
C GLY A 4 14.21 -12.92 12.31
N TRP A 5 12.97 -13.39 12.37
CA TRP A 5 12.29 -14.02 11.24
C TRP A 5 12.09 -13.06 10.06
N ALA A 6 11.86 -11.77 10.36
CA ALA A 6 11.77 -10.73 9.35
C ALA A 6 13.06 -10.62 8.54
N HIS A 7 14.17 -10.62 9.23
CA HIS A 7 15.49 -10.54 8.59
C HIS A 7 15.82 -11.80 7.79
N GLU A 8 15.52 -12.96 8.36
CA GLU A 8 15.73 -14.25 7.70
C GLU A 8 14.87 -14.42 6.43
N ALA A 9 13.64 -13.91 6.41
CA ALA A 9 12.77 -13.98 5.23
C ALA A 9 13.16 -12.98 4.14
N LYS A 10 13.64 -11.78 4.51
CA LYS A 10 14.09 -10.76 3.55
C LYS A 10 15.38 -11.16 2.83
N THR A 11 16.29 -11.86 3.48
CA THR A 11 17.58 -12.23 2.91
C THR A 11 17.45 -13.06 1.63
N PRO A 12 16.71 -14.19 1.57
CA PRO A 12 16.53 -14.96 0.34
C PRO A 12 15.77 -14.19 -0.74
N LEU A 13 14.85 -13.28 -0.37
CA LEU A 13 14.18 -12.41 -1.33
C LEU A 13 15.13 -11.39 -1.96
N SER A 14 16.03 -10.80 -1.18
CA SER A 14 17.05 -9.89 -1.70
C SER A 14 18.04 -10.61 -2.62
N LEU A 15 18.42 -11.86 -2.29
CA LEU A 15 19.23 -12.68 -3.18
C LEU A 15 18.50 -13.05 -4.47
N LEU A 16 17.21 -13.38 -4.41
CA LEU A 16 16.40 -13.63 -5.59
C LEU A 16 16.33 -12.38 -6.49
N THR A 17 16.09 -11.20 -5.90
CA THR A 17 16.11 -9.92 -6.62
C THR A 17 17.43 -9.71 -7.33
N MET A 18 18.56 -9.84 -6.61
CA MET A 18 19.88 -9.68 -7.17
C MET A 18 20.17 -10.66 -8.32
N LEU A 19 19.74 -11.92 -8.19
CA LEU A 19 19.92 -12.93 -9.24
C LEU A 19 19.08 -12.61 -10.50
N LEU A 20 17.85 -12.15 -10.34
CA LEU A 20 16.97 -11.77 -11.44
C LEU A 20 17.51 -10.53 -12.17
N ASP A 21 17.95 -9.51 -11.42
CA ASP A 21 18.49 -8.27 -11.99
C ASP A 21 19.80 -8.55 -12.74
N ASN A 22 20.70 -9.37 -12.19
CA ASN A 22 21.98 -9.70 -12.84
C ASN A 22 21.84 -10.58 -14.09
N ARG A 23 20.73 -11.31 -14.24
CA ARG A 23 20.48 -12.19 -15.38
C ARG A 23 19.33 -11.76 -16.26
N SER A 24 18.86 -10.54 -16.11
CA SER A 24 17.78 -9.97 -16.92
C SER A 24 18.05 -10.08 -18.42
N ASN A 25 19.30 -9.86 -18.85
CA ASN A 25 19.73 -9.94 -20.24
C ASN A 25 19.79 -11.38 -20.81
N GLU A 26 19.75 -12.40 -19.96
CA GLU A 26 19.78 -13.82 -20.36
C GLU A 26 18.38 -14.43 -20.49
N MET A 27 17.35 -13.68 -20.07
CA MET A 27 15.96 -14.18 -20.01
C MET A 27 15.13 -13.59 -21.16
N SER A 28 14.17 -14.37 -21.65
CA SER A 28 13.17 -13.83 -22.55
C SER A 28 12.24 -12.84 -21.82
N PRO A 29 11.80 -11.74 -22.50
CA PRO A 29 10.92 -10.75 -21.86
C PRO A 29 9.68 -11.33 -21.15
N PRO A 30 8.98 -12.35 -21.73
CA PRO A 30 7.83 -12.96 -21.04
C PRO A 30 8.20 -13.75 -19.78
N LEU A 31 9.41 -14.33 -19.73
CA LEU A 31 9.89 -15.06 -18.55
C LEU A 31 10.27 -14.09 -17.45
N GLN A 32 10.98 -13.02 -17.81
CA GLN A 32 11.37 -11.96 -16.89
C GLN A 32 10.14 -11.34 -16.21
N ALA A 33 9.13 -10.92 -16.97
CA ALA A 33 7.89 -10.37 -16.44
C ALA A 33 7.18 -11.32 -15.46
N LYS A 34 7.15 -12.65 -15.76
CA LYS A 34 6.58 -13.63 -14.83
C LYS A 34 7.37 -13.78 -13.54
N LEU A 35 8.69 -13.75 -13.61
CA LEU A 35 9.56 -13.85 -12.44
C LEU A 35 9.49 -12.60 -11.57
N ASP A 36 9.43 -11.42 -12.18
CA ASP A 36 9.22 -10.15 -11.49
C ASP A 36 7.87 -10.09 -10.78
N TYR A 37 6.82 -10.59 -11.43
CA TYR A 37 5.51 -10.73 -10.79
C TYR A 37 5.55 -11.66 -9.57
N VAL A 38 6.16 -12.85 -9.69
CA VAL A 38 6.28 -13.81 -8.57
C VAL A 38 7.13 -13.22 -7.44
N ARG A 39 8.23 -12.55 -7.76
CA ARG A 39 9.08 -11.83 -6.79
C ARG A 39 8.26 -10.82 -6.00
N SER A 40 7.53 -9.95 -6.70
CA SER A 40 6.71 -8.91 -6.07
C SER A 40 5.62 -9.49 -5.17
N GLN A 41 4.98 -10.59 -5.57
CA GLN A 41 3.99 -11.29 -4.75
C GLN A 41 4.61 -11.88 -3.48
N LEU A 42 5.77 -12.54 -3.58
CA LEU A 42 6.48 -13.09 -2.42
C LEU A 42 6.91 -11.98 -1.45
N GLN A 43 7.37 -10.85 -1.97
CA GLN A 43 7.79 -9.71 -1.18
C GLN A 43 6.59 -9.08 -0.44
N GLU A 44 5.43 -8.99 -1.10
CA GLU A 44 4.19 -8.53 -0.49
C GLU A 44 3.72 -9.49 0.61
N ASP A 45 3.67 -10.81 0.33
CA ASP A 45 3.23 -11.83 1.30
C ASP A 45 4.11 -11.83 2.55
N VAL A 46 5.43 -11.79 2.39
CA VAL A 46 6.39 -11.69 3.51
C VAL A 46 6.16 -10.40 4.29
N THR A 47 6.00 -9.26 3.61
CA THR A 47 5.73 -7.98 4.25
C THR A 47 4.43 -8.02 5.06
N GLN A 48 3.35 -8.57 4.49
CA GLN A 48 2.08 -8.74 5.20
C GLN A 48 2.22 -9.64 6.44
N MET A 49 2.93 -10.78 6.33
CA MET A 49 3.19 -11.67 7.46
C MET A 49 3.95 -10.96 8.60
N LEU A 50 4.96 -10.16 8.25
CA LEU A 50 5.76 -9.41 9.23
C LEU A 50 4.93 -8.37 9.96
N TYR A 51 4.12 -7.59 9.22
CA TYR A 51 3.23 -6.62 9.82
C TYR A 51 2.13 -7.27 10.66
N TYR A 52 1.57 -8.38 10.21
CA TYR A 52 0.61 -9.14 11.01
C TYR A 52 1.19 -9.66 12.32
N ALA A 53 2.43 -10.15 12.29
CA ALA A 53 3.13 -10.59 13.49
C ALA A 53 3.47 -9.40 14.42
N ARG A 54 3.88 -8.25 13.86
CA ARG A 54 4.15 -7.02 14.63
C ARG A 54 2.88 -6.48 15.31
N LEU A 55 1.73 -6.54 14.64
CA LEU A 55 0.45 -6.14 15.23
C LEU A 55 0.05 -6.96 16.45
N LYS A 56 0.52 -8.20 16.53
CA LYS A 56 0.31 -9.10 17.69
C LYS A 56 1.34 -8.95 18.80
N SER A 57 2.43 -8.23 18.55
CA SER A 57 3.43 -7.96 19.57
C SER A 57 2.89 -6.99 20.63
N SER A 58 3.21 -7.24 21.89
CA SER A 58 2.88 -6.37 23.02
C SER A 58 3.68 -5.07 23.03
N THR A 59 4.82 -5.04 22.32
CA THR A 59 5.68 -3.85 22.21
C THR A 59 5.65 -3.33 20.78
N LYS A 60 5.08 -2.15 20.59
CA LYS A 60 5.02 -1.47 19.29
C LYS A 60 6.02 -0.32 19.31
N ASP A 61 7.08 -0.44 18.54
CA ASP A 61 8.14 0.55 18.43
C ASP A 61 7.89 1.46 17.22
N TYR A 62 6.87 2.34 17.34
CA TYR A 62 6.58 3.34 16.30
C TYR A 62 7.40 4.60 16.53
N GLN A 63 8.04 5.10 15.48
CA GLN A 63 8.83 6.33 15.51
C GLN A 63 8.07 7.46 14.83
N PHE A 64 7.28 8.18 15.61
CA PHE A 64 6.53 9.34 15.13
C PHE A 64 7.47 10.51 14.85
N LYS A 65 7.42 11.02 13.62
CA LYS A 65 8.17 12.20 13.15
C LYS A 65 7.48 12.85 11.97
N ASP A 66 7.94 14.03 11.60
CA ASP A 66 7.51 14.67 10.37
C ASP A 66 8.03 13.92 9.16
N ILE A 67 7.13 13.50 8.28
CA ILE A 67 7.40 12.72 7.07
C ILE A 67 6.98 13.53 5.86
N ASN A 68 7.93 13.78 4.94
CA ASN A 68 7.61 14.29 3.60
C ASN A 68 6.85 13.22 2.83
N LEU A 69 5.63 13.56 2.37
CA LEU A 69 4.76 12.60 1.67
C LEU A 69 5.29 12.25 0.29
N ASN A 70 5.90 13.20 -0.44
CA ASN A 70 6.44 12.91 -1.76
C ASN A 70 7.61 11.91 -1.69
N ASP A 71 8.51 12.08 -0.71
CA ASP A 71 9.63 11.14 -0.52
C ASP A 71 9.12 9.75 -0.14
N CYS A 72 8.15 9.69 0.77
CA CYS A 72 7.57 8.42 1.21
C CYS A 72 6.80 7.72 0.08
N LEU A 73 6.02 8.46 -0.70
CA LEU A 73 5.30 7.94 -1.86
C LEU A 73 6.25 7.53 -2.97
N GLY A 74 7.29 8.32 -3.24
CA GLY A 74 8.32 8.03 -4.25
C GLY A 74 8.97 6.68 -4.03
N GLU A 75 9.44 6.40 -2.81
CA GLU A 75 10.02 5.11 -2.43
C GLU A 75 9.02 3.95 -2.65
N VAL A 76 7.75 4.14 -2.29
CA VAL A 76 6.72 3.13 -2.52
C VAL A 76 6.49 2.89 -4.02
N LEU A 77 6.40 3.94 -4.83
CA LEU A 77 6.20 3.81 -6.28
C LEU A 77 7.40 3.16 -6.97
N GLU A 78 8.64 3.42 -6.50
CA GLU A 78 9.85 2.74 -6.98
C GLU A 78 9.81 1.23 -6.72
N ASP A 79 9.35 0.79 -5.55
CA ASP A 79 9.20 -0.64 -5.23
C ASP A 79 8.24 -1.36 -6.19
N TYR A 80 7.26 -0.66 -6.75
CA TYR A 80 6.27 -1.19 -7.69
C TYR A 80 6.51 -0.79 -9.14
N ALA A 81 7.58 -0.06 -9.45
CA ALA A 81 7.84 0.50 -10.79
C ALA A 81 7.73 -0.54 -11.92
N PRO A 82 8.31 -1.74 -11.84
CA PRO A 82 8.20 -2.73 -12.92
C PRO A 82 6.75 -3.13 -13.23
N LEU A 83 5.90 -3.26 -12.21
CA LEU A 83 4.49 -3.62 -12.38
C LEU A 83 3.65 -2.44 -12.90
N LEU A 84 3.97 -1.22 -12.46
CA LEU A 84 3.32 -0.01 -12.93
C LEU A 84 3.64 0.26 -14.40
N GLU A 85 4.89 0.04 -14.82
CA GLU A 85 5.35 0.17 -16.22
C GLU A 85 4.72 -0.90 -17.11
N GLU A 86 4.75 -2.19 -16.69
CA GLU A 86 4.14 -3.30 -17.43
C GLU A 86 2.66 -3.02 -17.74
N LYS A 87 1.94 -2.47 -16.78
CA LYS A 87 0.51 -2.14 -16.92
C LYS A 87 0.26 -0.75 -17.50
N GLN A 88 1.29 0.02 -17.81
CA GLN A 88 1.20 1.39 -18.33
C GLN A 88 0.36 2.31 -17.43
N PHE A 89 0.60 2.25 -16.12
CA PHE A 89 -0.07 3.10 -15.15
C PHE A 89 0.25 4.57 -15.35
N VAL A 90 -0.77 5.41 -15.35
CA VAL A 90 -0.62 6.87 -15.29
C VAL A 90 -0.70 7.28 -13.82
N ILE A 91 0.38 7.87 -13.29
CA ILE A 91 0.44 8.38 -11.91
C ILE A 91 0.21 9.89 -11.93
N LEU A 92 -0.89 10.34 -11.36
CA LEU A 92 -1.22 11.76 -11.17
C LEU A 92 -0.92 12.16 -9.73
N ASN A 93 0.34 12.47 -9.46
CA ASN A 93 0.74 13.02 -8.16
C ASN A 93 0.44 14.51 -8.11
N LYS A 94 -0.52 14.90 -7.27
CA LYS A 94 -0.95 16.29 -7.01
C LYS A 94 -0.45 16.82 -5.67
N LEU A 95 0.44 16.06 -5.00
CA LEU A 95 1.08 16.53 -3.78
C LEU A 95 2.06 17.66 -4.11
N GLN A 96 2.12 18.65 -3.22
CA GLN A 96 3.13 19.70 -3.26
C GLN A 96 4.25 19.34 -2.27
N SER A 97 4.48 20.15 -1.27
CA SER A 97 5.51 19.92 -0.25
C SER A 97 4.85 19.59 1.09
N GLU A 98 4.01 18.55 1.09
CA GLU A 98 3.25 18.16 2.27
C GLU A 98 4.07 17.29 3.22
N THR A 99 3.92 17.61 4.50
CA THR A 99 4.52 16.87 5.60
C THR A 99 3.42 16.45 6.59
N VAL A 100 3.50 15.19 7.04
CA VAL A 100 2.57 14.63 8.03
C VAL A 100 3.33 14.04 9.22
N TYR A 101 2.77 14.14 10.42
CA TYR A 101 3.36 13.56 11.62
C TYR A 101 2.88 12.14 11.84
N THR A 102 3.75 11.15 11.60
CA THR A 102 3.41 9.72 11.69
C THR A 102 4.67 8.84 11.74
N ASP A 103 4.50 7.51 11.81
CA ASP A 103 5.58 6.53 11.59
C ASP A 103 5.79 6.26 10.09
N ARG A 104 7.03 6.49 9.61
CA ARG A 104 7.37 6.32 8.18
C ARG A 104 7.12 4.91 7.67
N ARG A 105 7.52 3.89 8.44
CA ARG A 105 7.39 2.49 8.02
C ARG A 105 5.94 2.06 7.95
N GLY A 106 5.13 2.51 8.92
CA GLY A 106 3.69 2.27 8.92
C GLY A 106 2.99 2.93 7.74
N LEU A 107 3.35 4.18 7.42
CA LEU A 107 2.82 4.90 6.26
C LEU A 107 3.22 4.23 4.94
N GLN A 108 4.51 3.87 4.76
CA GLN A 108 5.00 3.13 3.57
C GLN A 108 4.25 1.82 3.38
N PHE A 109 4.05 1.06 4.46
CA PHE A 109 3.26 -0.17 4.39
C PHE A 109 1.82 0.08 3.92
N MET A 110 1.15 1.08 4.49
CA MET A 110 -0.23 1.42 4.10
C MET A 110 -0.31 1.83 2.63
N LEU A 111 0.57 2.74 2.18
CA LEU A 111 0.63 3.18 0.78
C LEU A 111 0.97 2.02 -0.16
N GLY A 112 1.93 1.15 0.20
CA GLY A 112 2.30 -0.03 -0.57
C GLY A 112 1.11 -0.98 -0.79
N GLN A 113 0.33 -1.26 0.26
CA GLN A 113 -0.87 -2.09 0.14
C GLN A 113 -1.96 -1.44 -0.73
N ILE A 114 -2.09 -0.11 -0.71
CA ILE A 114 -3.04 0.62 -1.54
C ILE A 114 -2.59 0.57 -3.01
N VAL A 115 -1.30 0.81 -3.29
CA VAL A 115 -0.73 0.73 -4.65
C VAL A 115 -0.84 -0.69 -5.20
N SER A 116 -0.48 -1.71 -4.41
CA SER A 116 -0.63 -3.12 -4.79
C SER A 116 -2.08 -3.46 -5.17
N ASN A 117 -3.06 -3.00 -4.39
CA ASN A 117 -4.48 -3.19 -4.72
C ASN A 117 -4.86 -2.47 -6.01
N ALA A 118 -4.41 -1.23 -6.24
CA ALA A 118 -4.66 -0.51 -7.47
C ALA A 118 -4.11 -1.27 -8.70
N ILE A 119 -2.90 -1.82 -8.60
CA ILE A 119 -2.29 -2.66 -9.65
C ILE A 119 -3.11 -3.93 -9.88
N LYS A 120 -3.49 -4.62 -8.81
CA LYS A 120 -4.21 -5.89 -8.85
C LYS A 120 -5.60 -5.77 -9.48
N TYR A 121 -6.31 -4.69 -9.18
CA TYR A 121 -7.68 -4.44 -9.59
C TYR A 121 -7.81 -3.40 -10.71
N SER A 122 -6.71 -3.14 -11.43
CA SER A 122 -6.64 -2.16 -12.51
C SER A 122 -7.56 -2.49 -13.69
N SER A 123 -7.96 -1.46 -14.40
CA SER A 123 -8.62 -1.47 -15.72
C SER A 123 -7.58 -1.49 -16.86
N ASP A 124 -8.06 -1.44 -18.13
CA ASP A 124 -7.19 -1.44 -19.32
C ASP A 124 -6.36 -0.16 -19.47
N SER A 125 -6.82 0.97 -18.94
CA SER A 125 -6.09 2.26 -18.93
C SER A 125 -5.94 2.74 -17.49
N PRO A 126 -5.04 2.11 -16.72
CA PRO A 126 -5.00 2.31 -15.28
C PRO A 126 -4.41 3.67 -14.90
N MET A 127 -5.03 4.30 -13.92
CA MET A 127 -4.60 5.58 -13.38
C MET A 127 -4.69 5.57 -11.87
N LEU A 128 -3.68 6.15 -11.23
CA LEU A 128 -3.64 6.38 -9.79
C LEU A 128 -3.49 7.88 -9.54
N THR A 129 -4.43 8.47 -8.83
CA THR A 129 -4.41 9.89 -8.44
C THR A 129 -4.14 10.02 -6.96
N ILE A 130 -3.12 10.80 -6.60
CA ILE A 130 -2.76 11.11 -5.22
C ILE A 130 -2.94 12.61 -5.00
N SER A 131 -3.67 12.98 -3.97
CA SER A 131 -3.93 14.39 -3.64
C SER A 131 -4.07 14.59 -2.14
N MET A 132 -3.85 15.81 -1.68
CA MET A 132 -3.99 16.22 -0.30
C MET A 132 -4.92 17.42 -0.17
N ILE A 133 -5.70 17.41 0.88
CA ILE A 133 -6.56 18.56 1.27
C ILE A 133 -6.23 18.88 2.72
N HIS A 134 -6.00 20.16 2.98
CA HIS A 134 -5.76 20.67 4.32
C HIS A 134 -7.05 21.22 4.92
N SER A 135 -7.38 20.78 6.15
CA SER A 135 -8.46 21.35 6.94
C SER A 135 -7.93 21.90 8.25
N GLU A 136 -8.77 22.53 9.04
CA GLU A 136 -8.38 23.03 10.37
C GLU A 136 -8.03 21.91 11.37
N THR A 137 -8.62 20.74 11.20
CA THR A 137 -8.52 19.63 12.15
C THR A 137 -7.66 18.47 11.69
N ALA A 138 -7.46 18.33 10.37
CA ALA A 138 -6.71 17.24 9.80
C ALA A 138 -6.14 17.59 8.42
N ASP A 139 -5.04 16.96 8.07
CA ASP A 139 -4.56 16.84 6.71
C ASP A 139 -5.08 15.53 6.12
N VAL A 140 -5.65 15.58 4.90
CA VAL A 140 -6.44 14.51 4.33
C VAL A 140 -5.81 14.05 3.02
N LEU A 141 -5.11 12.92 3.07
CA LEU A 141 -4.51 12.27 1.90
C LEU A 141 -5.55 11.39 1.22
N SER A 142 -5.71 11.56 -0.08
CA SER A 142 -6.57 10.75 -0.93
C SER A 142 -5.73 10.00 -1.96
N VAL A 143 -5.92 8.70 -2.04
CA VAL A 143 -5.35 7.82 -3.07
C VAL A 143 -6.50 7.14 -3.79
N GLU A 144 -6.64 7.39 -5.10
CA GLU A 144 -7.77 7.00 -5.92
C GLU A 144 -7.29 6.33 -7.20
N ASP A 145 -7.77 5.11 -7.48
CA ASP A 145 -7.60 4.42 -8.74
C ASP A 145 -8.88 4.45 -9.58
N ASN A 146 -8.74 4.21 -10.88
CA ASN A 146 -9.85 4.06 -11.81
C ASN A 146 -10.14 2.60 -12.18
N GLY A 147 -9.79 1.66 -11.31
CA GLY A 147 -9.96 0.22 -11.53
C GLY A 147 -11.40 -0.25 -11.49
N ILE A 148 -11.57 -1.55 -11.27
CA ILE A 148 -12.91 -2.19 -11.27
C ILE A 148 -13.82 -1.70 -10.14
N GLY A 149 -13.25 -1.09 -9.08
CA GLY A 149 -13.98 -0.67 -7.90
C GLY A 149 -14.54 -1.81 -7.06
N VAL A 150 -15.38 -1.45 -6.09
CA VAL A 150 -16.02 -2.36 -5.13
C VAL A 150 -17.52 -2.20 -5.19
N LYS A 151 -18.27 -3.30 -5.16
CA LYS A 151 -19.74 -3.29 -5.13
C LYS A 151 -20.22 -2.64 -3.83
N LYS A 152 -21.35 -1.90 -3.91
CA LYS A 152 -21.86 -1.13 -2.78
C LYS A 152 -22.12 -1.98 -1.52
N TYR A 153 -22.55 -3.21 -1.68
CA TYR A 153 -22.84 -4.13 -0.57
C TYR A 153 -21.56 -4.72 0.05
N ASP A 154 -20.43 -4.74 -0.68
CA ASP A 154 -19.14 -5.21 -0.20
C ASP A 154 -18.34 -4.14 0.54
N LEU A 155 -18.58 -2.85 0.21
CA LEU A 155 -17.81 -1.71 0.72
C LEU A 155 -17.71 -1.67 2.25
N PRO A 156 -18.75 -2.00 3.05
CA PRO A 156 -18.64 -2.02 4.51
C PRO A 156 -17.70 -3.10 5.06
N TYR A 157 -17.35 -4.11 4.26
CA TYR A 157 -16.60 -5.29 4.70
C TYR A 157 -15.14 -5.31 4.23
N ILE A 158 -14.71 -4.37 3.38
CA ILE A 158 -13.37 -4.37 2.75
C ILE A 158 -12.21 -4.36 3.75
N PHE A 159 -12.43 -3.86 4.95
CA PHE A 159 -11.43 -3.85 6.03
C PHE A 159 -11.56 -5.05 6.98
N GLN A 160 -12.45 -5.99 6.71
CA GLN A 160 -12.56 -7.21 7.52
C GLN A 160 -11.50 -8.23 7.11
N LYS A 161 -10.98 -8.96 8.10
CA LYS A 161 -9.96 -9.98 7.89
C LYS A 161 -10.48 -11.10 6.99
N GLY A 162 -9.75 -11.37 5.91
CA GLY A 162 -10.07 -12.45 4.98
C GLY A 162 -11.18 -12.11 3.98
N PHE A 163 -11.64 -10.85 3.93
CA PHE A 163 -12.64 -10.43 2.96
C PHE A 163 -12.02 -10.23 1.58
N THR A 164 -12.53 -10.90 0.57
CA THR A 164 -12.03 -10.85 -0.81
C THR A 164 -13.03 -10.33 -1.84
N GLY A 165 -14.27 -10.06 -1.40
CA GLY A 165 -15.39 -9.71 -2.29
C GLY A 165 -15.80 -10.88 -3.21
N ASP A 166 -16.83 -10.66 -4.01
CA ASP A 166 -17.25 -11.60 -5.07
C ASP A 166 -16.36 -11.46 -6.32
N SER A 167 -15.06 -11.68 -6.19
CA SER A 167 -14.22 -11.73 -7.38
C SER A 167 -14.45 -13.03 -8.11
N THR A 168 -15.26 -13.00 -9.17
CA THR A 168 -15.50 -14.14 -10.08
C THR A 168 -14.24 -14.56 -10.86
N ASP A 169 -13.17 -13.77 -10.78
CA ASP A 169 -11.90 -14.10 -11.44
C ASP A 169 -11.00 -14.90 -10.49
N SER A 170 -11.08 -16.23 -10.59
CA SER A 170 -10.26 -17.20 -9.85
C SER A 170 -8.74 -17.02 -10.05
N ARG A 171 -8.32 -16.21 -11.02
CA ARG A 171 -6.91 -15.88 -11.28
C ARG A 171 -6.35 -14.83 -10.31
N LYS A 172 -7.22 -14.06 -9.66
CA LYS A 172 -6.82 -13.03 -8.67
C LYS A 172 -6.98 -13.58 -7.25
N LYS A 173 -6.12 -14.51 -6.85
CA LYS A 173 -6.09 -15.02 -5.46
C LYS A 173 -5.78 -13.87 -4.51
N ALA A 174 -6.81 -13.33 -3.86
CA ALA A 174 -6.65 -12.33 -2.80
C ALA A 174 -6.70 -13.04 -1.44
N THR A 175 -5.80 -12.70 -0.55
CA THR A 175 -5.79 -13.21 0.83
C THR A 175 -6.84 -12.52 1.71
N GLY A 176 -7.33 -11.36 1.29
CA GLY A 176 -8.21 -10.50 2.08
C GLY A 176 -7.55 -9.94 3.35
N ILE A 177 -6.22 -9.94 3.40
CA ILE A 177 -5.47 -9.49 4.58
C ILE A 177 -4.94 -8.06 4.39
N GLY A 178 -4.65 -7.62 3.16
CA GLY A 178 -4.00 -6.34 2.88
C GLY A 178 -4.73 -5.14 3.48
N LEU A 179 -5.98 -4.89 3.09
CA LEU A 179 -6.77 -3.76 3.60
C LEU A 179 -7.11 -3.90 5.09
N TYR A 180 -7.28 -5.12 5.60
CA TYR A 180 -7.39 -5.35 7.04
C TYR A 180 -6.15 -4.85 7.79
N LEU A 181 -4.95 -5.15 7.28
CA LEU A 181 -3.70 -4.68 7.88
C LEU A 181 -3.53 -3.17 7.76
N VAL A 182 -3.94 -2.56 6.62
CA VAL A 182 -3.97 -1.10 6.45
C VAL A 182 -4.84 -0.46 7.53
N LYS A 183 -6.04 -1.00 7.78
CA LYS A 183 -6.92 -0.50 8.83
C LYS A 183 -6.30 -0.63 10.21
N LYS A 184 -5.71 -1.79 10.52
CA LYS A 184 -5.03 -2.01 11.80
C LYS A 184 -3.83 -1.09 12.00
N MET A 185 -3.02 -0.87 10.98
CA MET A 185 -1.91 0.07 11.02
C MET A 185 -2.39 1.49 11.25
N ALA A 186 -3.44 1.92 10.54
CA ALA A 186 -4.03 3.23 10.75
C ALA A 186 -4.54 3.42 12.19
N ASP A 187 -5.24 2.40 12.75
CA ASP A 187 -5.72 2.42 14.13
C ASP A 187 -4.54 2.56 15.12
N ASP A 188 -3.43 1.84 14.90
CA ASP A 188 -2.23 1.90 15.73
C ASP A 188 -1.51 3.25 15.64
N LEU A 189 -1.57 3.90 14.48
CA LEU A 189 -0.98 5.22 14.26
C LEU A 189 -1.94 6.38 14.59
N ASN A 190 -3.12 6.09 15.15
CA ASN A 190 -4.19 7.06 15.42
C ASN A 190 -4.65 7.82 14.16
N LEU A 191 -4.65 7.17 13.02
CA LEU A 191 -5.13 7.70 11.76
C LEU A 191 -6.56 7.19 11.48
N ARG A 192 -7.43 8.06 10.97
CA ARG A 192 -8.74 7.65 10.49
C ARG A 192 -8.66 7.29 9.01
N LEU A 193 -9.29 6.17 8.64
CA LEU A 193 -9.45 5.74 7.25
C LEU A 193 -10.91 5.79 6.84
N GLU A 194 -11.12 6.24 5.61
CA GLU A 194 -12.39 6.10 4.90
C GLU A 194 -12.12 5.49 3.53
N ALA A 195 -13.13 4.84 2.98
CA ALA A 195 -13.10 4.32 1.63
C ALA A 195 -14.38 4.70 0.88
N ALA A 196 -14.21 5.01 -0.39
CA ALA A 196 -15.31 5.23 -1.31
C ALA A 196 -15.06 4.45 -2.59
N SER A 197 -16.11 3.95 -3.21
CA SER A 197 -16.01 3.21 -4.46
C SER A 197 -17.30 3.25 -5.24
N GLN A 198 -17.16 3.18 -6.55
CA GLN A 198 -18.24 2.90 -7.46
C GLN A 198 -17.81 1.76 -8.39
N TRP A 199 -18.58 0.68 -8.42
CA TRP A 199 -18.32 -0.46 -9.29
C TRP A 199 -18.16 -0.01 -10.75
N GLY A 200 -17.08 -0.45 -11.38
CA GLY A 200 -16.71 -0.08 -12.76
C GLY A 200 -16.09 1.30 -12.92
N LYS A 201 -15.85 2.07 -11.83
CA LYS A 201 -15.28 3.42 -11.92
C LYS A 201 -14.03 3.64 -11.08
N GLY A 202 -13.79 2.77 -10.08
CA GLY A 202 -12.59 2.85 -9.27
C GLY A 202 -12.84 2.78 -7.78
N PHE A 203 -11.75 2.91 -7.05
CA PHE A 203 -11.70 2.82 -5.61
C PHE A 203 -10.84 3.96 -5.04
N LYS A 204 -11.26 4.51 -3.91
CA LYS A 204 -10.59 5.60 -3.20
C LYS A 204 -10.39 5.23 -1.74
N ILE A 205 -9.18 5.40 -1.23
CA ILE A 205 -8.88 5.42 0.20
C ILE A 205 -8.52 6.85 0.61
N VAL A 206 -9.03 7.25 1.76
CA VAL A 206 -8.77 8.55 2.38
C VAL A 206 -8.16 8.32 3.75
N ILE A 207 -7.00 8.91 4.00
CA ILE A 207 -6.25 8.84 5.25
C ILE A 207 -6.27 10.23 5.89
N PHE A 208 -6.78 10.31 7.11
CA PHE A 208 -6.84 11.54 7.88
C PHE A 208 -5.71 11.55 8.90
N PHE A 209 -4.82 12.53 8.77
CA PHE A 209 -3.75 12.83 9.74
C PHE A 209 -4.25 13.95 10.67
N PRO A 210 -4.54 13.66 11.94
CA PRO A 210 -5.04 14.69 12.85
C PRO A 210 -3.96 15.75 13.09
N LYS A 211 -4.31 17.02 13.01
CA LYS A 211 -3.43 18.11 13.42
C LYS A 211 -3.37 18.13 14.94
N LEU A 212 -2.16 18.06 15.47
CA LEU A 212 -1.95 18.31 16.89
C LEU A 212 -2.42 19.74 17.18
N ARG A 213 -3.46 19.88 17.99
CA ARG A 213 -3.81 21.21 18.51
C ARG A 213 -2.58 21.72 19.25
N SER A 214 -1.96 22.76 18.74
CA SER A 214 -1.02 23.53 19.54
C SER A 214 -1.84 24.02 20.74
N ASN A 215 -1.69 23.40 21.90
CA ASN A 215 -2.15 24.00 23.16
C ASN A 215 -1.39 25.32 23.27
N GLY A 216 -2.06 26.40 22.86
CA GLY A 216 -1.56 27.74 23.03
C GLY A 216 -1.25 27.89 24.50
N GLY A 217 0.05 27.92 24.80
CA GLY A 217 0.50 28.26 26.16
C GLY A 217 -0.09 29.62 26.55
N LYS A 218 -0.82 29.60 27.64
CA LYS A 218 -1.05 30.79 28.45
C LYS A 218 0.10 30.94 29.42
#